data_1609b4e8123280d60e91ca4c665e6036
#
_entry.id   1609b4e8123280d60e91ca4c665e6036
#
_cell.length_a   1.000
_cell.length_b   1.000
_cell.length_c   1.000
_cell.angle_alpha   90.00
_cell.angle_beta   90.00
_cell.angle_gamma   90.00
#
_symmetry.space_group_name_H-M   'P 1'
#
loop_
_entity.id
_entity.type
_entity.pdbx_description
1 polymer ?
#
loop_
_entity_poly.entity_id
_entity_poly.type
_entity_poly.pdbx_seq_one_letter_code
_entity_poly.pdbx_strand_id
1 'polypeptide(L)'
;MMKYFQRLGKSLMLPVAVLPVSGILMGIGYILAPAAMAGEVAGFTTGGLAYTIGVFLIKAGGALIDNMAILFAIGVAAGMSVDHDGTAALSGLVSYLMITSLLSTGTVAALTGAEADAAFAKIGNQFVGILAGLIGSGSYNRFRETKLPDALSFFSGKRAVAIVTAFFSIVASGVLFFVWPLVYGGLVALGKAFVGMGAFGAGIYVFFNRLLIPFGLHHALNSVFWFDVAGIADLTNFWGNTGVYGQTGMYMSGYFPFMMFGLPAACLAMYHTAKPEQKGL
;
A
#
# COMPACT_ATOMS: atom_id res chain seq x y z
N MET A 1 -2.28 -23.58 7.00
CA MET A 1 -1.37 -22.47 6.67
C MET A 1 -1.61 -21.95 5.25
N MET A 2 -1.55 -22.76 4.20
CA MET A 2 -1.78 -22.36 2.78
C MET A 2 -3.11 -21.63 2.56
N LYS A 3 -4.23 -22.12 3.11
CA LYS A 3 -5.56 -21.46 3.00
C LYS A 3 -5.60 -20.05 3.59
N TYR A 4 -4.83 -19.79 4.66
CA TYR A 4 -4.74 -18.46 5.28
C TYR A 4 -4.04 -17.47 4.34
N PHE A 5 -2.89 -17.85 3.78
CA PHE A 5 -2.17 -17.01 2.81
C PHE A 5 -2.97 -16.76 1.53
N GLN A 6 -3.69 -17.76 1.04
CA GLN A 6 -4.59 -17.59 -0.12
C GLN A 6 -5.73 -16.61 0.19
N ARG A 7 -6.30 -16.66 1.41
CA ARG A 7 -7.35 -15.72 1.83
C ARG A 7 -6.77 -14.31 1.99
N LEU A 8 -5.59 -14.18 2.59
CA LEU A 8 -4.88 -12.90 2.68
C LEU A 8 -4.60 -12.32 1.29
N GLY A 9 -4.05 -13.13 0.36
CA GLY A 9 -3.82 -12.69 -1.02
C GLY A 9 -5.08 -12.19 -1.71
N LYS A 10 -6.22 -12.89 -1.56
CA LYS A 10 -7.52 -12.43 -2.08
C LYS A 10 -7.97 -11.12 -1.43
N SER A 11 -7.75 -10.96 -0.12
CA SER A 11 -8.12 -9.74 0.60
C SER A 11 -7.31 -8.52 0.15
N LEU A 12 -6.04 -8.73 -0.24
CA LEU A 12 -5.17 -7.70 -0.79
C LEU A 12 -5.60 -7.23 -2.20
N MET A 13 -6.41 -8.01 -2.91
CA MET A 13 -6.94 -7.60 -4.23
C MET A 13 -7.99 -6.49 -4.13
N LEU A 14 -8.71 -6.37 -3.01
CA LEU A 14 -9.75 -5.35 -2.83
C LEU A 14 -9.19 -3.91 -2.94
N PRO A 15 -8.19 -3.51 -2.16
CA PRO A 15 -7.60 -2.18 -2.30
C PRO A 15 -6.87 -1.98 -3.64
N VAL A 16 -6.29 -3.05 -4.20
CA VAL A 16 -5.60 -2.98 -5.50
C VAL A 16 -6.56 -2.70 -6.66
N ALA A 17 -7.81 -3.14 -6.57
CA ALA A 17 -8.83 -2.89 -7.61
C ALA A 17 -9.12 -1.39 -7.85
N VAL A 18 -8.74 -0.52 -6.92
CA VAL A 18 -8.89 0.94 -7.05
C VAL A 18 -7.78 1.57 -7.89
N LEU A 19 -6.60 0.93 -7.98
CA LEU A 19 -5.44 1.49 -8.67
C LEU A 19 -5.63 1.77 -10.16
N PRO A 20 -6.35 0.96 -10.96
CA PRO A 20 -6.63 1.28 -12.36
C PRO A 20 -7.33 2.62 -12.52
N VAL A 21 -8.28 2.96 -11.64
CA VAL A 21 -8.97 4.26 -11.66
C VAL A 21 -7.97 5.40 -11.42
N SER A 22 -7.11 5.24 -10.41
CA SER A 22 -6.04 6.20 -10.14
C SER A 22 -5.12 6.37 -11.35
N GLY A 23 -4.67 5.26 -11.95
CA GLY A 23 -3.80 5.30 -13.13
C GLY A 23 -4.43 6.00 -14.33
N ILE A 24 -5.72 5.77 -14.60
CA ILE A 24 -6.46 6.44 -15.68
C ILE A 24 -6.59 7.94 -15.41
N LEU A 25 -6.99 8.31 -14.19
CA LEU A 25 -7.14 9.72 -13.81
C LEU A 25 -5.82 10.48 -13.92
N MET A 26 -4.74 9.92 -13.38
CA MET A 26 -3.41 10.53 -13.46
C MET A 26 -2.90 10.54 -14.91
N GLY A 27 -3.08 9.46 -15.68
CA GLY A 27 -2.65 9.40 -17.07
C GLY A 27 -3.30 10.46 -17.94
N ILE A 28 -4.62 10.63 -17.86
CA ILE A 28 -5.34 11.70 -18.56
C ILE A 28 -4.89 13.08 -18.04
N GLY A 29 -4.75 13.19 -16.72
CA GLY A 29 -4.30 14.42 -16.08
C GLY A 29 -2.93 14.88 -16.58
N TYR A 30 -1.96 13.97 -16.71
CA TYR A 30 -0.62 14.30 -17.23
C TYR A 30 -0.60 14.64 -18.72
N ILE A 31 -1.54 14.10 -19.52
CA ILE A 31 -1.71 14.53 -20.92
C ILE A 31 -2.18 15.98 -20.98
N LEU A 32 -3.10 16.38 -20.10
CA LEU A 32 -3.66 17.74 -20.07
C LEU A 32 -2.75 18.75 -19.38
N ALA A 33 -1.92 18.28 -18.44
CA ALA A 33 -1.00 19.09 -17.66
C ALA A 33 0.39 18.42 -17.57
N PRO A 34 1.13 18.30 -18.68
CA PRO A 34 2.39 17.55 -18.73
C PRO A 34 3.48 18.13 -17.82
N ALA A 35 3.42 19.40 -17.53
CA ALA A 35 4.38 20.00 -16.61
C ALA A 35 4.14 19.72 -15.13
N ALA A 36 2.98 19.24 -14.76
CA ALA A 36 2.75 18.73 -13.41
C ALA A 36 3.56 17.45 -13.12
N MET A 37 4.11 16.78 -14.15
CA MET A 37 5.06 15.66 -13.99
C MET A 37 6.41 16.10 -13.44
N ALA A 38 6.88 17.29 -13.79
CA ALA A 38 8.20 17.77 -13.39
C ALA A 38 8.27 18.25 -11.93
N GLY A 39 7.19 18.15 -11.17
CA GLY A 39 7.16 18.60 -9.77
C GLY A 39 7.25 20.12 -9.59
N GLU A 40 7.59 20.87 -10.65
CA GLU A 40 7.65 22.32 -10.65
C GLU A 40 6.30 22.89 -11.11
N VAL A 41 5.51 23.35 -10.14
CA VAL A 41 4.36 24.23 -10.38
C VAL A 41 4.86 25.67 -10.69
N ALA A 42 6.14 25.92 -10.53
CA ALA A 42 6.78 27.21 -10.76
C ALA A 42 7.01 27.45 -12.25
N GLY A 43 6.22 28.34 -12.86
CA GLY A 43 6.42 28.82 -14.23
C GLY A 43 5.33 28.45 -15.22
N PHE A 44 4.34 27.66 -14.83
CA PHE A 44 3.16 27.46 -15.62
C PHE A 44 2.28 28.71 -15.56
N THR A 45 2.04 29.31 -16.69
CA THR A 45 0.89 30.18 -16.88
C THR A 45 -0.36 29.35 -16.57
N THR A 46 -0.76 29.38 -15.32
CA THR A 46 -2.05 28.94 -14.81
C THR A 46 -3.11 29.66 -15.60
N GLY A 47 -3.65 29.08 -16.64
CA GLY A 47 -4.53 29.88 -17.47
C GLY A 47 -5.44 29.11 -18.38
N GLY A 48 -5.21 27.84 -18.62
CA GLY A 48 -6.08 27.07 -19.49
C GLY A 48 -7.00 26.15 -18.70
N LEU A 49 -8.27 26.08 -19.06
CA LEU A 49 -9.24 25.14 -18.49
C LEU A 49 -8.70 23.69 -18.56
N ALA A 50 -8.05 23.32 -19.65
CA ALA A 50 -7.45 22.00 -19.84
C ALA A 50 -6.39 21.69 -18.77
N TYR A 51 -5.49 22.65 -18.48
CA TYR A 51 -4.46 22.49 -17.44
C TYR A 51 -5.10 22.32 -16.05
N THR A 52 -6.08 23.15 -15.72
CA THR A 52 -6.79 23.07 -14.43
C THR A 52 -7.48 21.72 -14.26
N ILE A 53 -8.15 21.22 -15.30
CA ILE A 53 -8.75 19.88 -15.30
C ILE A 53 -7.66 18.81 -15.13
N GLY A 54 -6.55 18.93 -15.85
CA GLY A 54 -5.42 18.01 -15.75
C GLY A 54 -4.88 17.89 -14.32
N VAL A 55 -4.59 19.01 -13.67
CA VAL A 55 -4.12 19.04 -12.28
C VAL A 55 -5.16 18.45 -11.33
N PHE A 56 -6.44 18.76 -11.54
CA PHE A 56 -7.52 18.19 -10.72
C PHE A 56 -7.56 16.65 -10.83
N LEU A 57 -7.44 16.11 -12.05
CA LEU A 57 -7.41 14.66 -12.28
C LEU A 57 -6.16 14.00 -11.66
N ILE A 58 -4.99 14.65 -11.77
CA ILE A 58 -3.76 14.17 -11.13
C ILE A 58 -3.94 14.08 -9.62
N LYS A 59 -4.48 15.14 -9.01
CA LYS A 59 -4.72 15.16 -7.55
C LYS A 59 -5.77 14.13 -7.12
N ALA A 60 -6.84 13.96 -7.89
CA ALA A 60 -7.86 12.96 -7.62
C ALA A 60 -7.29 11.52 -7.69
N GLY A 61 -6.50 11.21 -8.71
CA GLY A 61 -5.82 9.92 -8.82
C GLY A 61 -4.74 9.72 -7.76
N GLY A 62 -3.94 10.77 -7.49
CA GLY A 62 -2.90 10.76 -6.47
C GLY A 62 -3.46 10.50 -5.06
N ALA A 63 -4.63 11.06 -4.74
CA ALA A 63 -5.27 10.83 -3.44
C ALA A 63 -5.51 9.35 -3.12
N LEU A 64 -5.74 8.52 -4.13
CA LEU A 64 -5.89 7.07 -3.93
C LEU A 64 -4.54 6.39 -3.66
N ILE A 65 -3.49 6.78 -4.37
CA ILE A 65 -2.13 6.25 -4.21
C ILE A 65 -1.54 6.66 -2.85
N ASP A 66 -1.68 7.93 -2.49
CA ASP A 66 -1.14 8.49 -1.24
C ASP A 66 -1.80 7.84 -0.01
N ASN A 67 -3.05 7.41 -0.14
CA ASN A 67 -3.80 6.76 0.94
C ASN A 67 -3.89 5.24 0.80
N MET A 68 -3.02 4.61 0.01
CA MET A 68 -3.03 3.15 -0.18
C MET A 68 -2.96 2.37 1.14
N ALA A 69 -2.17 2.82 2.10
CA ALA A 69 -2.03 2.16 3.39
C ALA A 69 -3.37 2.04 4.13
N ILE A 70 -4.19 3.09 4.10
CA ILE A 70 -5.56 3.09 4.65
C ILE A 70 -6.45 2.11 3.88
N LEU A 71 -6.37 2.13 2.55
CA LEU A 71 -7.15 1.21 1.71
C LEU A 71 -6.78 -0.25 2.00
N PHE A 72 -5.50 -0.56 2.24
CA PHE A 72 -5.07 -1.89 2.65
C PHE A 72 -5.60 -2.27 4.04
N ALA A 73 -5.58 -1.36 5.01
CA ALA A 73 -6.13 -1.63 6.35
C ALA A 73 -7.62 -1.99 6.29
N ILE A 74 -8.40 -1.23 5.54
CA ILE A 74 -9.84 -1.47 5.34
C ILE A 74 -10.08 -2.75 4.54
N GLY A 75 -9.40 -2.90 3.39
CA GLY A 75 -9.61 -4.02 2.47
C GLY A 75 -9.21 -5.37 3.07
N VAL A 76 -8.08 -5.42 3.77
CA VAL A 76 -7.62 -6.63 4.47
C VAL A 76 -8.57 -6.97 5.62
N ALA A 77 -8.99 -5.98 6.42
CA ALA A 77 -9.91 -6.22 7.52
C ALA A 77 -11.25 -6.77 7.02
N ALA A 78 -11.82 -6.19 5.99
CA ALA A 78 -13.06 -6.68 5.37
C ALA A 78 -12.87 -8.07 4.73
N GLY A 79 -11.83 -8.27 3.92
CA GLY A 79 -11.59 -9.50 3.18
C GLY A 79 -11.20 -10.70 4.06
N MET A 80 -10.53 -10.44 5.20
CA MET A 80 -10.16 -11.45 6.18
C MET A 80 -11.26 -11.69 7.24
N SER A 81 -12.34 -10.92 7.26
CA SER A 81 -13.50 -11.15 8.14
C SER A 81 -14.35 -12.30 7.61
N VAL A 82 -15.05 -12.99 8.51
CA VAL A 82 -15.82 -14.21 8.17
C VAL A 82 -16.98 -13.90 7.22
N ASP A 83 -17.63 -12.76 7.39
CA ASP A 83 -18.85 -12.35 6.72
C ASP A 83 -18.73 -11.04 5.90
N HIS A 84 -17.51 -10.53 5.75
CA HIS A 84 -17.20 -9.30 5.01
C HIS A 84 -17.97 -8.06 5.54
N ASP A 85 -18.20 -8.00 6.84
CA ASP A 85 -18.99 -6.95 7.49
C ASP A 85 -18.24 -5.61 7.55
N GLY A 86 -18.98 -4.52 7.41
CA GLY A 86 -18.43 -3.16 7.50
C GLY A 86 -17.78 -2.83 8.84
N THR A 87 -18.21 -3.48 9.95
CA THR A 87 -17.59 -3.32 11.27
C THR A 87 -16.15 -3.83 11.28
N ALA A 88 -15.87 -4.91 10.54
CA ALA A 88 -14.49 -5.39 10.40
C ALA A 88 -13.63 -4.37 9.65
N ALA A 89 -14.16 -3.81 8.56
CA ALA A 89 -13.49 -2.75 7.79
C ALA A 89 -13.17 -1.52 8.67
N LEU A 90 -14.16 -1.06 9.44
CA LEU A 90 -13.98 0.03 10.40
C LEU A 90 -12.94 -0.30 11.46
N SER A 91 -12.91 -1.54 11.96
CA SER A 91 -11.91 -1.98 12.94
C SER A 91 -10.49 -1.94 12.37
N GLY A 92 -10.30 -2.31 11.10
CA GLY A 92 -9.02 -2.15 10.43
C GLY A 92 -8.58 -0.69 10.31
N LEU A 93 -9.51 0.20 9.96
CA LEU A 93 -9.24 1.64 9.92
C LEU A 93 -8.87 2.18 11.31
N VAL A 94 -9.62 1.83 12.35
CA VAL A 94 -9.35 2.24 13.74
C VAL A 94 -7.94 1.79 14.14
N SER A 95 -7.59 0.53 13.88
CA SER A 95 -6.26 0.01 14.17
C SER A 95 -5.17 0.81 13.46
N TYR A 96 -5.32 1.08 12.17
CA TYR A 96 -4.36 1.85 11.40
C TYR A 96 -4.17 3.26 11.92
N LEU A 97 -5.26 3.99 12.16
CA LEU A 97 -5.21 5.36 12.69
C LEU A 97 -4.56 5.40 14.07
N MET A 98 -4.84 4.43 14.94
CA MET A 98 -4.21 4.36 16.26
C MET A 98 -2.72 4.11 16.16
N ILE A 99 -2.29 3.10 15.39
CA ILE A 99 -0.87 2.78 15.23
C ILE A 99 -0.10 3.96 14.66
N THR A 100 -0.58 4.58 13.59
CA THR A 100 0.11 5.69 12.95
C THR A 100 0.13 6.97 13.80
N SER A 101 -0.91 7.20 14.61
CA SER A 101 -0.94 8.34 15.54
C SER A 101 -0.03 8.12 16.73
N LEU A 102 -0.07 6.93 17.35
CA LEU A 102 0.76 6.61 18.51
C LEU A 102 2.25 6.54 18.17
N LEU A 103 2.59 6.12 16.97
CA LEU A 103 3.96 6.01 16.47
C LEU A 103 4.34 7.14 15.52
N SER A 104 3.60 8.25 15.49
CA SER A 104 4.03 9.45 14.77
C SER A 104 5.30 10.03 15.40
N THR A 105 6.13 10.68 14.59
CA THR A 105 7.38 11.30 15.06
C THR A 105 7.14 12.26 16.24
N GLY A 106 6.05 13.03 16.20
CA GLY A 106 5.70 13.94 17.30
C GLY A 106 5.34 13.20 18.58
N THR A 107 4.54 12.14 18.51
CA THR A 107 4.17 11.34 19.68
C THR A 107 5.39 10.60 20.25
N VAL A 108 6.21 10.02 19.40
CA VAL A 108 7.43 9.32 19.84
C VAL A 108 8.41 10.27 20.49
N ALA A 109 8.63 11.46 19.93
CA ALA A 109 9.47 12.48 20.54
C ALA A 109 8.94 12.94 21.91
N ALA A 110 7.62 13.09 22.04
CA ALA A 110 7.00 13.43 23.32
C ALA A 110 7.14 12.33 24.37
N LEU A 111 7.10 11.04 23.97
CA LEU A 111 7.24 9.90 24.87
C LEU A 111 8.68 9.67 25.31
N THR A 112 9.64 9.90 24.42
CA THR A 112 11.07 9.61 24.69
C THR A 112 11.84 10.81 25.23
N GLY A 113 11.30 12.02 25.05
CA GLY A 113 12.01 13.26 25.35
C GLY A 113 13.18 13.56 24.42
N ALA A 114 13.32 12.82 23.33
CA ALA A 114 14.39 12.93 22.34
C ALA A 114 13.81 13.00 20.92
N GLU A 115 14.63 13.37 19.93
CA GLU A 115 14.25 13.33 18.53
C GLU A 115 13.90 11.89 18.12
N ALA A 116 12.76 11.75 17.42
CA ALA A 116 12.28 10.45 16.98
C ALA A 116 13.17 9.88 15.87
N ASP A 117 13.41 8.57 15.88
CA ASP A 117 14.09 7.87 14.79
C ASP A 117 13.37 8.09 13.46
N ALA A 118 14.14 8.25 12.38
CA ALA A 118 13.64 8.46 11.02
C ALA A 118 12.66 7.36 10.56
N ALA A 119 12.74 6.16 11.12
CA ALA A 119 11.81 5.07 10.87
C ALA A 119 10.36 5.46 11.15
N PHE A 120 10.11 6.27 12.18
CA PHE A 120 8.76 6.66 12.56
C PHE A 120 8.13 7.66 11.59
N ALA A 121 8.93 8.41 10.83
CA ALA A 121 8.42 9.23 9.72
C ALA A 121 7.79 8.37 8.59
N LYS A 122 8.14 7.09 8.51
CA LYS A 122 7.66 6.14 7.50
C LYS A 122 6.71 5.07 8.08
N ILE A 123 6.09 5.33 9.24
CA ILE A 123 5.15 4.39 9.85
C ILE A 123 3.84 4.25 9.05
N GLY A 124 3.44 5.29 8.32
CA GLY A 124 2.23 5.32 7.48
C GLY A 124 2.42 4.62 6.14
N ASN A 125 2.71 3.33 6.14
CA ASN A 125 2.97 2.54 4.94
C ASN A 125 2.04 1.32 4.81
N GLN A 126 2.08 0.67 3.63
CA GLN A 126 1.20 -0.46 3.30
C GLN A 126 1.41 -1.68 4.21
N PHE A 127 2.63 -1.91 4.70
CA PHE A 127 2.91 -3.00 5.64
C PHE A 127 2.14 -2.81 6.94
N VAL A 128 2.19 -1.60 7.51
CA VAL A 128 1.43 -1.25 8.72
C VAL A 128 -0.08 -1.28 8.43
N GLY A 129 -0.51 -0.88 7.22
CA GLY A 129 -1.89 -1.01 6.77
C GLY A 129 -2.37 -2.47 6.78
N ILE A 130 -1.60 -3.40 6.22
CA ILE A 130 -1.91 -4.83 6.22
C ILE A 130 -1.96 -5.36 7.66
N LEU A 131 -1.00 -5.02 8.50
CA LEU A 131 -0.96 -5.42 9.90
C LEU A 131 -2.19 -4.94 10.67
N ALA A 132 -2.56 -3.67 10.49
CA ALA A 132 -3.76 -3.09 11.09
C ALA A 132 -5.04 -3.80 10.60
N GLY A 133 -5.12 -4.14 9.32
CA GLY A 133 -6.21 -4.93 8.76
C GLY A 133 -6.32 -6.33 9.38
N LEU A 134 -5.19 -6.98 9.63
CA LEU A 134 -5.14 -8.28 10.31
C LEU A 134 -5.58 -8.17 11.77
N ILE A 135 -5.17 -7.12 12.49
CA ILE A 135 -5.62 -6.87 13.87
C ILE A 135 -7.13 -6.64 13.89
N GLY A 136 -7.65 -5.79 12.97
CA GLY A 136 -9.08 -5.50 12.87
C GLY A 136 -9.91 -6.73 12.57
N SER A 137 -9.52 -7.52 11.55
CA SER A 137 -10.23 -8.78 11.20
C SER A 137 -10.13 -9.83 12.30
N GLY A 138 -8.97 -9.96 12.94
CA GLY A 138 -8.78 -10.88 14.08
C GLY A 138 -9.68 -10.54 15.25
N SER A 139 -9.72 -9.25 15.61
CA SER A 139 -10.61 -8.73 16.65
C SER A 139 -12.06 -8.98 16.29
N TYR A 140 -12.46 -8.68 15.05
CA TYR A 140 -13.83 -8.89 14.57
C TYR A 140 -14.22 -10.36 14.63
N ASN A 141 -13.43 -11.23 14.02
CA ASN A 141 -13.74 -12.67 13.94
C ASN A 141 -13.86 -13.32 15.32
N ARG A 142 -13.10 -12.85 16.31
CA ARG A 142 -13.09 -13.42 17.65
C ARG A 142 -14.17 -12.85 18.57
N PHE A 143 -14.48 -11.54 18.45
CA PHE A 143 -15.26 -10.82 19.45
C PHE A 143 -16.64 -10.34 18.96
N ARG A 144 -17.01 -10.53 17.69
CA ARG A 144 -18.29 -10.09 17.12
C ARG A 144 -19.55 -10.64 17.81
N GLU A 145 -19.43 -11.76 18.52
CA GLU A 145 -20.55 -12.43 19.21
C GLU A 145 -20.40 -12.35 20.73
N THR A 146 -19.45 -11.56 21.25
CA THR A 146 -19.20 -11.45 22.68
C THR A 146 -20.37 -10.78 23.38
N LYS A 147 -20.90 -11.45 24.39
CA LYS A 147 -21.93 -10.91 25.28
C LYS A 147 -21.23 -10.31 26.50
N LEU A 148 -21.49 -9.06 26.78
CA LEU A 148 -21.01 -8.36 27.96
C LEU A 148 -22.08 -8.41 29.07
N PRO A 149 -21.70 -8.21 30.35
CA PRO A 149 -22.65 -8.08 31.47
C PRO A 149 -23.70 -6.99 31.20
N ASP A 150 -24.86 -7.09 31.86
CA ASP A 150 -26.02 -6.21 31.62
C ASP A 150 -25.70 -4.72 31.68
N ALA A 151 -24.83 -4.31 32.62
CA ALA A 151 -24.37 -2.93 32.74
C ALA A 151 -23.61 -2.41 31.48
N LEU A 152 -23.03 -3.30 30.68
CA LEU A 152 -22.27 -3.00 29.48
C LEU A 152 -22.91 -3.60 28.22
N SER A 153 -24.15 -4.06 28.32
CA SER A 153 -24.86 -4.77 27.24
C SER A 153 -24.98 -3.97 25.96
N PHE A 154 -25.03 -2.62 26.06
CA PHE A 154 -25.00 -1.71 24.92
C PHE A 154 -23.78 -1.92 24.01
N PHE A 155 -22.64 -2.27 24.58
CA PHE A 155 -21.38 -2.51 23.86
C PHE A 155 -21.22 -3.97 23.43
N SER A 156 -22.19 -4.83 23.64
CA SER A 156 -22.12 -6.26 23.25
C SER A 156 -22.10 -6.47 21.74
N GLY A 157 -21.62 -7.62 21.32
CA GLY A 157 -21.57 -8.04 19.91
C GLY A 157 -20.61 -7.21 19.08
N LYS A 158 -21.01 -6.83 17.88
CA LYS A 158 -20.18 -6.10 16.93
C LYS A 158 -19.66 -4.75 17.47
N ARG A 159 -20.37 -4.12 18.39
CA ARG A 159 -19.96 -2.86 19.03
C ARG A 159 -18.70 -3.03 19.91
N ALA A 160 -18.53 -4.19 20.54
CA ALA A 160 -17.34 -4.50 21.34
C ALA A 160 -16.07 -4.55 20.49
N VAL A 161 -16.20 -4.89 19.22
CA VAL A 161 -15.06 -5.14 18.33
C VAL A 161 -14.15 -3.91 18.23
N ALA A 162 -14.71 -2.71 18.08
CA ALA A 162 -13.90 -1.49 17.97
C ALA A 162 -13.08 -1.23 19.25
N ILE A 163 -13.68 -1.47 20.43
CA ILE A 163 -13.02 -1.29 21.74
C ILE A 163 -11.88 -2.29 21.88
N VAL A 164 -12.13 -3.56 21.55
CA VAL A 164 -11.12 -4.62 21.62
C VAL A 164 -10.01 -4.36 20.60
N THR A 165 -10.36 -3.89 19.40
CA THR A 165 -9.36 -3.52 18.38
C THR A 165 -8.48 -2.38 18.86
N ALA A 166 -9.05 -1.37 19.53
CA ALA A 166 -8.28 -0.27 20.11
C ALA A 166 -7.26 -0.80 21.12
N PHE A 167 -7.67 -1.71 22.00
CA PHE A 167 -6.75 -2.33 22.96
C PHE A 167 -5.62 -3.08 22.28
N PHE A 168 -5.91 -3.95 21.30
CA PHE A 168 -4.87 -4.67 20.57
C PHE A 168 -3.98 -3.74 19.74
N SER A 169 -4.52 -2.62 19.25
CA SER A 169 -3.73 -1.63 18.53
C SER A 169 -2.73 -0.90 19.43
N ILE A 170 -3.09 -0.62 20.69
CA ILE A 170 -2.16 -0.07 21.68
C ILE A 170 -1.03 -1.08 21.96
N VAL A 171 -1.37 -2.34 22.18
CA VAL A 171 -0.36 -3.39 22.42
C VAL A 171 0.56 -3.55 21.18
N ALA A 172 -0.04 -3.57 19.98
CA ALA A 172 0.73 -3.65 18.74
C ALA A 172 1.64 -2.43 18.54
N SER A 173 1.18 -1.23 18.88
CA SER A 173 1.99 -0.01 18.85
C SER A 173 3.16 -0.11 19.81
N GLY A 174 2.95 -0.63 21.03
CA GLY A 174 4.04 -0.88 21.98
C GLY A 174 5.10 -1.84 21.44
N VAL A 175 4.70 -2.92 20.77
CA VAL A 175 5.63 -3.85 20.12
C VAL A 175 6.34 -3.17 18.93
N LEU A 176 5.60 -2.47 18.07
CA LEU A 176 6.15 -1.78 16.91
C LEU A 176 7.11 -0.64 17.30
N PHE A 177 6.92 -0.03 18.44
CA PHE A 177 7.83 1.01 18.94
C PHE A 177 9.29 0.51 18.99
N PHE A 178 9.50 -0.75 19.38
CA PHE A 178 10.84 -1.36 19.44
C PHE A 178 11.21 -2.09 18.14
N VAL A 179 10.26 -2.73 17.49
CA VAL A 179 10.50 -3.60 16.32
C VAL A 179 10.60 -2.81 15.03
N TRP A 180 9.81 -1.72 14.88
CA TRP A 180 9.74 -0.98 13.63
C TRP A 180 11.08 -0.35 13.21
N PRO A 181 11.87 0.30 14.07
CA PRO A 181 13.18 0.82 13.69
C PRO A 181 14.14 -0.27 13.20
N LEU A 182 14.08 -1.47 13.77
CA LEU A 182 14.90 -2.60 13.31
C LEU A 182 14.47 -3.09 11.92
N VAL A 183 13.16 -3.24 11.70
CA VAL A 183 12.60 -3.63 10.40
C VAL A 183 12.92 -2.59 9.34
N TYR A 184 12.70 -1.32 9.64
CA TYR A 184 13.01 -0.21 8.75
C TYR A 184 14.50 -0.15 8.41
N GLY A 185 15.38 -0.23 9.40
CA GLY A 185 16.83 -0.26 9.21
C GLY A 185 17.26 -1.43 8.31
N GLY A 186 16.69 -2.62 8.52
CA GLY A 186 16.91 -3.78 7.67
C GLY A 186 16.45 -3.56 6.22
N LEU A 187 15.28 -2.96 6.01
CA LEU A 187 14.75 -2.63 4.68
C LEU A 187 15.63 -1.59 3.96
N VAL A 188 16.09 -0.57 4.68
CA VAL A 188 17.01 0.45 4.14
C VAL A 188 18.36 -0.18 3.76
N ALA A 189 18.91 -1.05 4.61
CA ALA A 189 20.16 -1.77 4.33
C ALA A 189 20.01 -2.68 3.10
N LEU A 190 18.91 -3.42 2.98
CA LEU A 190 18.58 -4.24 1.82
C LEU A 190 18.45 -3.39 0.56
N GLY A 191 17.75 -2.27 0.63
CA GLY A 191 17.59 -1.34 -0.47
C GLY A 191 18.94 -0.80 -0.97
N LYS A 192 19.80 -0.34 -0.05
CA LYS A 192 21.16 0.14 -0.38
C LYS A 192 22.02 -0.97 -1.00
N ALA A 193 21.92 -2.20 -0.51
CA ALA A 193 22.64 -3.33 -1.10
C ALA A 193 22.19 -3.59 -2.54
N PHE A 194 20.88 -3.55 -2.83
CA PHE A 194 20.38 -3.74 -4.19
C PHE A 194 20.78 -2.60 -5.13
N VAL A 195 20.71 -1.35 -4.67
CA VAL A 195 21.18 -0.19 -5.43
C VAL A 195 22.68 -0.33 -5.75
N GLY A 196 23.49 -0.75 -4.78
CA GLY A 196 24.94 -0.98 -4.98
C GLY A 196 25.27 -2.09 -5.98
N MET A 197 24.37 -3.06 -6.21
CA MET A 197 24.52 -4.10 -7.23
C MET A 197 24.09 -3.67 -8.65
N GLY A 198 23.57 -2.47 -8.82
CA GLY A 198 23.14 -1.93 -10.11
C GLY A 198 22.11 -2.82 -10.81
N ALA A 199 22.31 -3.12 -12.10
CA ALA A 199 21.38 -3.93 -12.91
C ALA A 199 21.13 -5.33 -12.34
N PHE A 200 22.10 -5.94 -11.68
CA PHE A 200 21.93 -7.25 -11.04
C PHE A 200 20.99 -7.16 -9.84
N GLY A 201 21.10 -6.11 -9.02
CA GLY A 201 20.18 -5.85 -7.91
C GLY A 201 18.75 -5.62 -8.39
N ALA A 202 18.56 -4.87 -9.48
CA ALA A 202 17.25 -4.71 -10.12
C ALA A 202 16.68 -6.05 -10.60
N GLY A 203 17.52 -6.92 -11.18
CA GLY A 203 17.14 -8.28 -11.59
C GLY A 203 16.65 -9.14 -10.41
N ILE A 204 17.36 -9.12 -9.29
CA ILE A 204 16.97 -9.82 -8.05
C ILE A 204 15.62 -9.26 -7.54
N TYR A 205 15.46 -7.95 -7.50
CA TYR A 205 14.21 -7.32 -7.10
C TYR A 205 13.03 -7.80 -7.97
N VAL A 206 13.17 -7.73 -9.30
CA VAL A 206 12.12 -8.14 -10.24
C VAL A 206 11.78 -9.62 -10.06
N PHE A 207 12.77 -10.49 -9.85
CA PHE A 207 12.57 -11.91 -9.61
C PHE A 207 11.69 -12.14 -8.37
N PHE A 208 12.07 -11.59 -7.21
CA PHE A 208 11.29 -11.74 -5.99
C PHE A 208 9.92 -11.06 -6.07
N ASN A 209 9.85 -9.91 -6.72
CA ASN A 209 8.58 -9.23 -6.95
C ASN A 209 7.60 -10.14 -7.71
N ARG A 210 8.06 -10.78 -8.81
CA ARG A 210 7.23 -11.71 -9.60
C ARG A 210 6.86 -12.96 -8.82
N LEU A 211 7.79 -13.52 -8.05
CA LEU A 211 7.54 -14.69 -7.19
C LEU A 211 6.44 -14.40 -6.14
N LEU A 212 6.35 -13.18 -5.66
CA LEU A 212 5.39 -12.78 -4.62
C LEU A 212 4.02 -12.35 -5.17
N ILE A 213 3.87 -12.16 -6.50
CA ILE A 213 2.58 -11.78 -7.12
C ILE A 213 1.45 -12.75 -6.77
N PRO A 214 1.61 -14.08 -6.87
CA PRO A 214 0.53 -15.01 -6.56
C PRO A 214 0.03 -14.94 -5.11
N PHE A 215 0.86 -14.40 -4.21
CA PHE A 215 0.53 -14.21 -2.80
C PHE A 215 0.04 -12.78 -2.50
N GLY A 216 0.07 -11.86 -3.48
CA GLY A 216 -0.25 -10.45 -3.28
C GLY A 216 0.81 -9.67 -2.48
N LEU A 217 1.89 -10.32 -2.04
CA LEU A 217 2.91 -9.73 -1.17
C LEU A 217 3.94 -8.85 -1.91
N HIS A 218 3.93 -8.82 -3.25
CA HIS A 218 4.81 -7.97 -4.05
C HIS A 218 4.63 -6.47 -3.73
N HIS A 219 3.46 -6.04 -3.24
CA HIS A 219 3.24 -4.66 -2.81
C HIS A 219 4.13 -4.25 -1.63
N ALA A 220 4.52 -5.19 -0.76
CA ALA A 220 5.46 -4.93 0.31
C ALA A 220 6.86 -4.57 -0.25
N LEU A 221 7.32 -5.28 -1.29
CA LEU A 221 8.56 -4.92 -1.99
C LEU A 221 8.43 -3.59 -2.74
N ASN A 222 7.30 -3.35 -3.40
CA ASN A 222 7.07 -2.10 -4.11
C ASN A 222 7.13 -0.90 -3.16
N SER A 223 6.61 -1.03 -1.94
CA SER A 223 6.68 0.06 -0.96
C SER A 223 8.11 0.43 -0.57
N VAL A 224 9.03 -0.53 -0.61
CA VAL A 224 10.45 -0.31 -0.30
C VAL A 224 11.18 0.38 -1.45
N PHE A 225 10.97 -0.08 -2.70
CA PHE A 225 11.77 0.34 -3.85
C PHE A 225 11.11 1.45 -4.69
N TRP A 226 9.80 1.41 -4.86
CA TRP A 226 9.08 2.39 -5.66
C TRP A 226 8.70 3.64 -4.89
N PHE A 227 8.31 3.45 -3.63
CA PHE A 227 7.96 4.53 -2.73
C PHE A 227 9.13 4.83 -1.78
N ASP A 228 9.00 5.86 -0.99
CA ASP A 228 10.12 6.38 -0.19
C ASP A 228 10.30 5.68 1.18
N VAL A 229 9.94 4.40 1.30
CA VAL A 229 10.09 3.69 2.60
C VAL A 229 11.57 3.48 2.93
N ALA A 230 12.40 3.10 1.95
CA ALA A 230 13.84 2.89 2.14
C ALA A 230 14.70 4.06 1.61
N GLY A 231 14.10 5.22 1.30
CA GLY A 231 14.80 6.38 0.77
C GLY A 231 15.24 6.23 -0.70
N ILE A 232 14.66 5.27 -1.44
CA ILE A 232 14.97 5.03 -2.86
C ILE A 232 14.03 5.83 -3.74
N ALA A 233 12.72 5.80 -3.45
CA ALA A 233 11.65 6.55 -4.13
C ALA A 233 11.73 6.47 -5.67
N ASP A 234 12.06 5.30 -6.23
CA ASP A 234 12.40 5.13 -7.66
C ASP A 234 11.28 5.59 -8.59
N LEU A 235 10.04 5.24 -8.27
CA LEU A 235 8.86 5.64 -9.03
C LEU A 235 8.63 7.14 -8.99
N THR A 236 8.70 7.73 -7.79
CA THR A 236 8.47 9.17 -7.59
C THR A 236 9.56 9.99 -8.26
N ASN A 237 10.82 9.57 -8.15
CA ASN A 237 11.96 10.23 -8.77
C ASN A 237 11.90 10.12 -10.30
N PHE A 238 11.51 8.97 -10.84
CA PHE A 238 11.33 8.79 -12.28
C PHE A 238 10.25 9.70 -12.85
N TRP A 239 9.08 9.75 -12.21
CA TRP A 239 7.98 10.60 -12.66
C TRP A 239 8.19 12.08 -12.37
N GLY A 240 8.82 12.42 -11.24
CA GLY A 240 9.17 13.79 -10.88
C GLY A 240 10.32 14.38 -11.67
N ASN A 241 10.98 13.60 -12.54
CA ASN A 241 12.18 13.98 -13.26
C ASN A 241 13.28 14.58 -12.36
N THR A 242 13.33 14.11 -11.10
CA THR A 242 14.25 14.62 -10.06
C THR A 242 15.53 13.82 -9.94
N GLY A 243 15.71 12.81 -10.77
CA GLY A 243 16.86 11.92 -10.72
C GLY A 243 17.79 12.05 -11.91
N VAL A 244 18.93 11.39 -11.79
CA VAL A 244 19.94 11.29 -12.87
C VAL A 244 19.47 10.25 -13.89
N TYR A 245 19.48 10.60 -15.17
CA TYR A 245 19.18 9.67 -16.26
C TYR A 245 20.02 8.39 -16.14
N GLY A 246 19.35 7.22 -16.26
CA GLY A 246 19.98 5.91 -16.12
C GLY A 246 20.07 5.37 -14.69
N GLN A 247 19.66 6.14 -13.68
CA GLN A 247 19.62 5.69 -12.28
C GLN A 247 18.19 5.55 -11.75
N THR A 248 17.29 6.43 -12.16
CA THR A 248 15.86 6.36 -11.75
C THR A 248 15.06 5.51 -12.73
N GLY A 249 14.04 4.83 -12.23
CA GLY A 249 13.21 3.90 -13.01
C GLY A 249 13.81 2.49 -13.16
N MET A 250 14.96 2.21 -12.52
CA MET A 250 15.65 0.92 -12.63
C MET A 250 14.78 -0.23 -12.13
N TYR A 251 14.06 -0.04 -11.02
CA TYR A 251 13.17 -1.05 -10.45
C TYR A 251 11.83 -1.18 -11.18
N MET A 252 11.56 -0.31 -12.15
CA MET A 252 10.39 -0.36 -13.03
C MET A 252 10.72 -0.92 -14.41
N SER A 253 11.98 -0.93 -14.82
CA SER A 253 12.43 -1.30 -16.18
C SER A 253 11.94 -2.69 -16.62
N GLY A 254 11.86 -3.65 -15.70
CA GLY A 254 11.37 -5.01 -15.98
C GLY A 254 9.87 -5.09 -16.31
N TYR A 255 9.11 -4.02 -16.11
CA TYR A 255 7.68 -3.99 -16.44
C TYR A 255 7.44 -3.64 -17.91
N PHE A 256 8.28 -2.84 -18.54
CA PHE A 256 8.11 -2.45 -19.95
C PHE A 256 8.14 -3.65 -20.90
N PRO A 257 9.14 -4.55 -20.86
CA PRO A 257 9.12 -5.76 -21.67
C PRO A 257 7.91 -6.65 -21.39
N PHE A 258 7.49 -6.75 -20.12
CA PHE A 258 6.31 -7.51 -19.75
C PHE A 258 5.03 -6.90 -20.35
N MET A 259 4.84 -5.60 -20.27
CA MET A 259 3.67 -4.91 -20.83
C MET A 259 3.64 -5.01 -22.36
N MET A 260 4.79 -4.82 -23.00
CA MET A 260 4.87 -4.80 -24.47
C MET A 260 4.76 -6.18 -25.11
N PHE A 261 5.31 -7.21 -24.50
CA PHE A 261 5.40 -8.55 -25.07
C PHE A 261 4.68 -9.62 -24.24
N GLY A 262 4.80 -9.56 -22.92
CA GLY A 262 4.23 -10.54 -22.02
C GLY A 262 2.71 -10.51 -21.97
N LEU A 263 2.08 -9.35 -21.93
CA LEU A 263 0.62 -9.23 -21.93
C LEU A 263 -0.01 -9.71 -23.26
N PRO A 264 0.45 -9.27 -24.45
CA PRO A 264 -0.03 -9.83 -25.71
C PRO A 264 0.17 -11.34 -25.81
N ALA A 265 1.32 -11.86 -25.35
CA ALA A 265 1.57 -13.30 -25.34
C ALA A 265 0.63 -14.04 -24.38
N ALA A 266 0.33 -13.47 -23.21
CA ALA A 266 -0.64 -14.04 -22.28
C ALA A 266 -2.05 -14.07 -22.87
N CYS A 267 -2.50 -12.98 -23.52
CA CYS A 267 -3.78 -12.93 -24.23
C CYS A 267 -3.86 -13.99 -25.34
N LEU A 268 -2.79 -14.14 -26.11
CA LEU A 268 -2.69 -15.16 -27.16
C LEU A 268 -2.77 -16.57 -26.57
N ALA A 269 -2.05 -16.83 -25.47
CA ALA A 269 -2.11 -18.12 -24.77
C ALA A 269 -3.53 -18.40 -24.25
N MET A 270 -4.20 -17.42 -23.64
CA MET A 270 -5.59 -17.55 -23.20
C MET A 270 -6.52 -17.89 -24.37
N TYR A 271 -6.37 -17.19 -25.51
CA TYR A 271 -7.17 -17.45 -26.71
C TYR A 271 -6.96 -18.89 -27.25
N HIS A 272 -5.70 -19.36 -27.30
CA HIS A 272 -5.39 -20.72 -27.78
C HIS A 272 -5.89 -21.81 -26.84
N THR A 273 -5.85 -21.60 -25.55
CA THR A 273 -6.27 -22.58 -24.53
C THR A 273 -7.76 -22.49 -24.17
N ALA A 274 -8.45 -21.42 -24.58
CA ALA A 274 -9.87 -21.24 -24.31
C ALA A 274 -10.72 -22.30 -25.03
N LYS A 275 -11.82 -22.71 -24.38
CA LYS A 275 -12.85 -23.53 -25.02
C LYS A 275 -13.46 -22.79 -26.22
N PRO A 276 -13.88 -23.51 -27.29
CA PRO A 276 -14.43 -22.87 -28.50
C PRO A 276 -15.56 -21.86 -28.21
N GLU A 277 -16.39 -22.15 -27.22
CA GLU A 277 -17.52 -21.33 -26.79
C GLU A 277 -17.12 -20.02 -26.11
N GLN A 278 -15.88 -19.91 -25.63
CA GLN A 278 -15.33 -18.76 -24.89
C GLN A 278 -14.31 -17.94 -25.68
N LYS A 279 -14.02 -18.34 -26.93
CA LYS A 279 -13.05 -17.63 -27.77
C LYS A 279 -13.53 -16.28 -28.32
N GLY A 280 -14.82 -16.00 -28.18
CA GLY A 280 -15.43 -14.74 -28.62
C GLY A 280 -15.59 -13.70 -27.51
N LEU A 281 -15.18 -14.03 -26.31
CA LEU A 281 -15.12 -13.12 -25.16
C LEU A 281 -13.73 -12.52 -25.04
#